data_3c0dc831ce14e8b39055971cf25608f6
#
_entry.id   3c0dc831ce14e8b39055971cf25608f6
#
_cell.length_a   1.000
_cell.length_b   1.000
_cell.length_c   1.000
_cell.angle_alpha   90.00
_cell.angle_beta   90.00
_cell.angle_gamma   90.00
#
_symmetry.space_group_name_H-M   'P 1'
#
loop_
_entity.id
_entity.type
_entity.pdbx_description
1 polymer ?
#
loop_
_entity_poly.entity_id
_entity_poly.type
_entity_poly.pdbx_seq_one_letter_code
_entity_poly.pdbx_strand_id
1 'polypeptide(L)'
;MEEAGERKSSPPREAAAAAKEAQYVYLPIADALKVPAARVCLFAAVSEIGPAVRSRGTDFTVTLRIVDQSRATGISVTFFAPNTALLPCVKSTRDVISLHNVVIMVHGELFVSFNKKFSSFALFEGKASTECSPYQTSMKYQGSSHDRELLTQMRTWLAYNPPGPKDNELELRSLKSDSTTTFDLVCKVLHVCENSGEWIFYVWDGTDTPAAEFQTILDADAVESLPLHLEGEPLPREVLCTMPCVGTILRVFSERSIKEIFHLQKNIYWARFCNITCKQEFGIWKGILVPSSRVRLLSHEDGSVINCLKMYDNRIANQVHRQPMASLPEVSNISDVEYETAGYSTLMESLTHEQATHKLKTVVRVVAAYPCGASDLSLLLPGSYCLRLTLEDPTARIHAYVHKDDAAKFFGGFLTAEALIKKMNKLLGFPEDGEEGAPLTRNPPWIWCCLKSYRLDKDDPWGSRRYRIFGTEIKD
;
A
#
# COMPACT_ATOMS: atom_id res chain seq x y z
N MET A 1 -77.71 -35.55 -50.02
CA MET A 1 -77.50 -34.14 -50.36
C MET A 1 -76.84 -33.56 -49.13
N GLU A 2 -75.50 -33.58 -49.05
CA GLU A 2 -74.68 -33.07 -48.00
C GLU A 2 -73.56 -32.25 -48.66
N GLU A 3 -73.61 -30.96 -48.44
CA GLU A 3 -72.57 -30.06 -48.92
C GLU A 3 -71.41 -30.08 -48.00
N ALA A 4 -70.26 -30.46 -48.54
CA ALA A 4 -68.99 -30.41 -47.86
C ALA A 4 -68.39 -28.98 -47.87
N GLY A 5 -68.36 -28.33 -46.75
CA GLY A 5 -67.70 -27.01 -46.57
C GLY A 5 -66.21 -27.15 -46.54
N GLU A 6 -65.54 -26.58 -47.54
CA GLU A 6 -64.08 -26.42 -47.58
C GLU A 6 -63.56 -25.42 -46.50
N ARG A 7 -62.83 -25.92 -45.54
CA ARG A 7 -62.03 -25.06 -44.60
C ARG A 7 -60.75 -24.57 -45.30
N LYS A 8 -60.73 -23.30 -45.66
CA LYS A 8 -59.47 -22.63 -46.04
C LYS A 8 -58.52 -22.55 -44.83
N SER A 9 -57.43 -23.26 -44.91
CA SER A 9 -56.28 -23.16 -43.99
C SER A 9 -55.56 -21.86 -44.24
N SER A 10 -55.54 -20.98 -43.25
CA SER A 10 -54.68 -19.80 -43.22
C SER A 10 -53.22 -20.23 -43.09
N PRO A 11 -52.22 -19.60 -43.78
CA PRO A 11 -50.85 -19.89 -43.61
C PRO A 11 -50.32 -19.37 -42.24
N PRO A 12 -49.36 -20.06 -41.61
CA PRO A 12 -48.82 -19.62 -40.35
C PRO A 12 -48.08 -18.28 -40.48
N ARG A 13 -48.45 -17.33 -39.64
CA ARG A 13 -47.70 -16.10 -39.42
C ARG A 13 -46.39 -16.42 -38.69
N GLU A 14 -45.41 -16.91 -39.37
CA GLU A 14 -43.99 -16.79 -39.03
C GLU A 14 -43.41 -15.60 -39.78
N ALA A 15 -43.69 -14.41 -39.27
CA ALA A 15 -42.89 -13.25 -39.56
C ALA A 15 -42.10 -12.98 -38.30
N ALA A 16 -40.93 -13.62 -38.19
CA ALA A 16 -39.91 -13.27 -37.23
C ALA A 16 -39.67 -11.75 -37.26
N ALA A 17 -39.91 -11.10 -36.17
CA ALA A 17 -39.44 -9.75 -35.95
C ALA A 17 -37.90 -9.82 -35.93
N ALA A 18 -37.28 -9.58 -37.06
CA ALA A 18 -35.86 -9.30 -37.15
C ALA A 18 -35.64 -8.06 -36.27
N ALA A 19 -35.11 -8.27 -35.08
CA ALA A 19 -34.67 -7.20 -34.22
C ALA A 19 -33.69 -6.38 -35.06
N LYS A 20 -34.02 -5.12 -35.36
CA LYS A 20 -33.08 -4.19 -36.01
C LYS A 20 -31.84 -4.14 -35.13
N GLU A 21 -30.76 -4.75 -35.59
CA GLU A 21 -29.43 -4.58 -34.96
C GLU A 21 -29.16 -3.08 -34.85
N ALA A 22 -28.91 -2.63 -33.60
CA ALA A 22 -28.56 -1.24 -33.36
C ALA A 22 -27.16 -1.01 -33.94
N GLN A 23 -27.07 -0.29 -35.03
CA GLN A 23 -25.79 0.04 -35.65
C GLN A 23 -25.18 1.24 -34.92
N TYR A 24 -24.28 0.97 -33.96
CA TYR A 24 -23.55 2.00 -33.26
C TYR A 24 -22.31 2.40 -34.09
N VAL A 25 -22.07 3.71 -34.19
CA VAL A 25 -20.84 4.28 -34.78
C VAL A 25 -19.92 4.66 -33.66
N TYR A 26 -18.83 3.90 -33.50
CA TYR A 26 -17.82 4.18 -32.51
C TYR A 26 -16.79 5.19 -33.04
N LEU A 27 -16.51 6.22 -32.24
CA LEU A 27 -15.49 7.22 -32.54
C LEU A 27 -14.22 6.91 -31.77
N PRO A 28 -13.04 7.15 -32.41
CA PRO A 28 -11.79 7.24 -31.67
C PRO A 28 -11.85 8.33 -30.59
N ILE A 29 -11.21 8.14 -29.45
CA ILE A 29 -11.23 9.11 -28.32
C ILE A 29 -10.78 10.50 -28.80
N ALA A 30 -9.72 10.58 -29.63
CA ALA A 30 -9.24 11.87 -30.16
C ALA A 30 -10.27 12.62 -31.00
N ASP A 31 -11.13 11.90 -31.73
CA ASP A 31 -12.19 12.50 -32.54
C ASP A 31 -13.42 12.85 -31.71
N ALA A 32 -13.77 12.01 -30.76
CA ALA A 32 -14.84 12.29 -29.80
C ALA A 32 -14.60 13.60 -29.03
N LEU A 33 -13.33 13.91 -28.70
CA LEU A 33 -12.94 15.14 -28.03
C LEU A 33 -13.16 16.43 -28.86
N LYS A 34 -13.27 16.30 -30.18
CA LYS A 34 -13.54 17.43 -31.09
C LYS A 34 -15.03 17.80 -31.14
N VAL A 35 -15.90 16.94 -30.61
CA VAL A 35 -17.36 17.14 -30.63
C VAL A 35 -17.95 17.16 -29.19
N PRO A 36 -17.58 18.14 -28.36
CA PRO A 36 -18.06 18.24 -26.99
C PRO A 36 -19.58 18.41 -26.98
N ALA A 37 -20.24 17.91 -25.93
CA ALA A 37 -21.69 17.88 -25.74
C ALA A 37 -22.48 17.00 -26.72
N ALA A 38 -21.86 16.40 -27.74
CA ALA A 38 -22.52 15.40 -28.59
C ALA A 38 -22.56 14.04 -27.86
N ARG A 39 -23.58 13.25 -28.23
CA ARG A 39 -23.66 11.84 -27.81
C ARG A 39 -22.78 11.01 -28.71
N VAL A 40 -21.83 10.32 -28.15
CA VAL A 40 -20.89 9.46 -28.89
C VAL A 40 -20.89 8.05 -28.33
N CYS A 41 -20.44 7.10 -29.15
CA CYS A 41 -20.13 5.75 -28.72
C CYS A 41 -18.60 5.58 -28.76
N LEU A 42 -18.04 4.96 -27.73
CA LEU A 42 -16.60 4.72 -27.58
C LEU A 42 -16.36 3.23 -27.37
N PHE A 43 -15.26 2.74 -27.97
CA PHE A 43 -14.76 1.39 -27.74
C PHE A 43 -13.29 1.51 -27.34
N ALA A 44 -12.96 1.19 -26.09
CA ALA A 44 -11.68 1.55 -25.53
C ALA A 44 -11.21 0.50 -24.49
N ALA A 45 -9.94 0.50 -24.18
CA ALA A 45 -9.37 -0.30 -23.11
C ALA A 45 -9.36 0.50 -21.78
N VAL A 46 -9.58 -0.19 -20.67
CA VAL A 46 -9.47 0.40 -19.33
C VAL A 46 -8.01 0.40 -18.92
N SER A 47 -7.44 1.58 -18.68
CA SER A 47 -6.06 1.74 -18.24
C SER A 47 -5.92 1.98 -16.74
N GLU A 48 -6.96 2.56 -16.08
CA GLU A 48 -6.97 2.80 -14.64
C GLU A 48 -8.38 2.58 -14.09
N ILE A 49 -8.44 2.04 -12.87
CA ILE A 49 -9.67 1.75 -12.15
C ILE A 49 -9.65 2.57 -10.86
N GLY A 50 -10.58 3.51 -10.71
CA GLY A 50 -10.78 4.20 -9.45
C GLY A 50 -11.62 3.37 -8.48
N PRO A 51 -11.51 3.61 -7.17
CA PRO A 51 -12.37 2.97 -6.20
C PRO A 51 -13.83 3.39 -6.39
N ALA A 52 -14.76 2.48 -6.08
CA ALA A 52 -16.17 2.83 -5.99
C ALA A 52 -16.41 3.61 -4.70
N VAL A 53 -16.90 4.84 -4.81
CA VAL A 53 -17.07 5.76 -3.67
C VAL A 53 -18.48 6.31 -3.62
N ARG A 54 -18.93 6.73 -2.43
CA ARG A 54 -20.22 7.41 -2.32
C ARG A 54 -20.09 8.86 -2.79
N SER A 55 -20.91 9.27 -3.75
CA SER A 55 -20.93 10.64 -4.23
C SER A 55 -21.42 11.61 -3.14
N ARG A 56 -21.33 12.93 -3.38
CA ARG A 56 -21.95 13.93 -2.49
C ARG A 56 -23.45 13.81 -2.39
N GLY A 57 -24.09 13.08 -3.30
CA GLY A 57 -25.52 12.79 -3.31
C GLY A 57 -25.80 11.40 -2.72
N THR A 58 -26.83 10.74 -3.26
CA THR A 58 -27.29 9.41 -2.84
C THR A 58 -26.61 8.28 -3.60
N ASP A 59 -26.06 8.55 -4.77
CA ASP A 59 -25.48 7.56 -5.68
C ASP A 59 -24.03 7.21 -5.31
N PHE A 60 -23.61 6.00 -5.66
CA PHE A 60 -22.20 5.62 -5.70
C PHE A 60 -21.61 6.02 -7.05
N THR A 61 -20.31 6.28 -7.07
CA THR A 61 -19.58 6.63 -8.28
C THR A 61 -18.30 5.80 -8.41
N VAL A 62 -17.93 5.51 -9.64
CA VAL A 62 -16.63 4.97 -10.02
C VAL A 62 -16.08 5.75 -11.19
N THR A 63 -14.80 6.04 -11.18
CA THR A 63 -14.10 6.70 -12.29
C THR A 63 -13.11 5.72 -12.90
N LEU A 64 -13.26 5.47 -14.19
CA LEU A 64 -12.31 4.69 -14.98
C LEU A 64 -11.51 5.63 -15.88
N ARG A 65 -10.27 5.28 -16.20
CA ARG A 65 -9.51 5.90 -17.29
C ARG A 65 -9.50 4.94 -18.46
N ILE A 66 -9.89 5.41 -19.63
CA ILE A 66 -9.95 4.61 -20.85
C ILE A 66 -8.99 5.16 -21.90
N VAL A 67 -8.40 4.27 -22.68
CA VAL A 67 -7.42 4.56 -23.73
C VAL A 67 -7.78 3.84 -25.02
N ASP A 68 -7.37 4.39 -26.15
CA ASP A 68 -7.41 3.72 -27.44
C ASP A 68 -6.17 4.07 -28.27
N GLN A 69 -6.13 3.58 -29.50
CA GLN A 69 -5.01 3.83 -30.43
C GLN A 69 -4.82 5.32 -30.74
N SER A 70 -5.89 6.12 -30.68
CA SER A 70 -5.84 7.54 -30.99
C SER A 70 -5.37 8.40 -29.82
N ARG A 71 -5.46 7.88 -28.57
CA ARG A 71 -5.10 8.63 -27.37
C ARG A 71 -4.58 7.71 -26.24
N ALA A 72 -3.28 7.48 -26.25
CA ALA A 72 -2.59 6.66 -25.23
C ALA A 72 -2.66 7.28 -23.81
N THR A 73 -2.73 8.62 -23.68
CA THR A 73 -2.91 9.30 -22.39
C THR A 73 -4.31 9.12 -21.79
N GLY A 74 -5.27 8.69 -22.61
CA GLY A 74 -6.62 8.36 -22.22
C GLY A 74 -7.51 9.53 -21.78
N ILE A 75 -8.72 9.18 -21.37
CA ILE A 75 -9.73 10.10 -20.83
C ILE A 75 -10.45 9.45 -19.65
N SER A 76 -10.85 10.25 -18.66
CA SER A 76 -11.63 9.76 -17.52
C SER A 76 -13.11 9.59 -17.86
N VAL A 77 -13.71 8.52 -17.39
CA VAL A 77 -15.16 8.23 -17.47
C VAL A 77 -15.70 8.07 -16.08
N THR A 78 -16.72 8.86 -15.73
CA THR A 78 -17.35 8.78 -14.41
C THR A 78 -18.75 8.18 -14.52
N PHE A 79 -19.00 7.13 -13.75
CA PHE A 79 -20.27 6.43 -13.65
C PHE A 79 -20.93 6.74 -12.31
N PHE A 80 -22.26 6.83 -12.32
CA PHE A 80 -23.07 7.01 -11.13
C PHE A 80 -24.17 5.96 -11.09
N ALA A 81 -24.36 5.31 -9.93
CA ALA A 81 -25.42 4.32 -9.74
C ALA A 81 -25.94 4.33 -8.29
N PRO A 82 -27.19 3.95 -8.05
CA PRO A 82 -27.78 3.92 -6.70
C PRO A 82 -27.15 2.86 -5.79
N ASN A 83 -26.50 1.83 -6.35
CA ASN A 83 -25.73 0.84 -5.61
C ASN A 83 -24.50 0.42 -6.41
N THR A 84 -23.52 -0.16 -5.72
CA THR A 84 -22.24 -0.56 -6.31
C THR A 84 -22.34 -1.69 -7.31
N ALA A 85 -23.38 -2.56 -7.22
CA ALA A 85 -23.55 -3.68 -8.14
C ALA A 85 -23.93 -3.25 -9.57
N LEU A 86 -24.44 -2.03 -9.74
CA LEU A 86 -24.79 -1.44 -11.04
C LEU A 86 -23.64 -0.63 -11.67
N LEU A 87 -22.56 -0.42 -10.94
CA LEU A 87 -21.35 0.19 -11.46
C LEU A 87 -20.55 -0.82 -12.30
N PRO A 88 -19.74 -0.34 -13.27
CA PRO A 88 -18.82 -1.23 -13.97
C PRO A 88 -17.80 -1.83 -12.99
N CYS A 89 -17.80 -3.17 -12.90
CA CYS A 89 -16.88 -3.95 -12.08
C CYS A 89 -15.79 -4.53 -12.97
N VAL A 90 -14.77 -3.71 -13.26
CA VAL A 90 -13.64 -4.08 -14.12
C VAL A 90 -12.76 -5.10 -13.39
N LYS A 91 -12.52 -6.27 -14.02
CA LYS A 91 -11.71 -7.35 -13.45
C LYS A 91 -10.21 -7.07 -13.57
N SER A 92 -9.80 -6.43 -14.67
CA SER A 92 -8.39 -6.17 -14.95
C SER A 92 -8.19 -4.82 -15.64
N THR A 93 -7.10 -4.12 -15.33
CA THR A 93 -6.57 -3.09 -16.22
C THR A 93 -6.22 -3.75 -17.55
N ARG A 94 -6.68 -3.25 -18.67
CA ARG A 94 -6.66 -3.78 -20.04
C ARG A 94 -7.99 -4.43 -20.47
N ASP A 95 -8.95 -4.63 -19.59
CA ASP A 95 -10.29 -5.01 -20.03
C ASP A 95 -10.84 -3.95 -20.99
N VAL A 96 -11.65 -4.38 -21.90
CA VAL A 96 -12.21 -3.52 -22.94
C VAL A 96 -13.62 -3.11 -22.55
N ILE A 97 -13.91 -1.83 -22.70
CA ILE A 97 -15.24 -1.27 -22.42
C ILE A 97 -15.85 -0.69 -23.69
N SER A 98 -17.09 -1.09 -23.98
CA SER A 98 -17.96 -0.44 -24.95
C SER A 98 -18.86 0.54 -24.22
N LEU A 99 -18.93 1.76 -24.71
CA LEU A 99 -19.76 2.85 -24.16
C LEU A 99 -20.67 3.39 -25.24
N HIS A 100 -21.98 3.38 -24.98
CA HIS A 100 -22.96 3.93 -25.91
C HIS A 100 -23.61 5.19 -25.36
N ASN A 101 -23.83 6.17 -26.24
CA ASN A 101 -24.54 7.41 -25.93
C ASN A 101 -23.97 8.16 -24.73
N VAL A 102 -22.66 8.18 -24.59
CA VAL A 102 -21.94 8.99 -23.59
C VAL A 102 -21.71 10.40 -24.12
N VAL A 103 -21.46 11.35 -23.22
CA VAL A 103 -21.25 12.75 -23.57
C VAL A 103 -19.90 13.20 -23.08
N ILE A 104 -19.12 13.87 -23.93
CA ILE A 104 -17.89 14.53 -23.55
C ILE A 104 -18.22 15.87 -22.88
N MET A 105 -17.77 16.05 -21.67
CA MET A 105 -17.97 17.28 -20.89
C MET A 105 -16.65 17.94 -20.53
N VAL A 106 -16.69 19.24 -20.29
CA VAL A 106 -15.55 20.06 -19.85
C VAL A 106 -15.85 20.58 -18.45
N HIS A 107 -15.00 20.24 -17.49
CA HIS A 107 -15.06 20.82 -16.15
C HIS A 107 -13.63 20.92 -15.61
N GLY A 108 -12.93 21.98 -16.04
CA GLY A 108 -11.48 22.09 -15.85
C GLY A 108 -10.70 21.15 -16.79
N GLU A 109 -11.00 19.86 -16.76
CA GLU A 109 -10.48 18.85 -17.69
C GLU A 109 -11.62 18.24 -18.51
N LEU A 110 -11.28 17.64 -19.66
CA LEU A 110 -12.21 16.88 -20.48
C LEU A 110 -12.45 15.50 -19.86
N PHE A 111 -13.71 15.13 -19.71
CA PHE A 111 -14.11 13.81 -19.21
C PHE A 111 -15.36 13.28 -19.92
N VAL A 112 -15.55 11.97 -19.87
CA VAL A 112 -16.75 11.31 -20.38
C VAL A 112 -17.78 11.19 -19.27
N SER A 113 -18.95 11.73 -19.49
CA SER A 113 -20.09 11.62 -18.59
C SER A 113 -21.01 10.47 -19.03
N PHE A 114 -21.21 9.52 -18.13
CA PHE A 114 -22.15 8.41 -18.31
C PHE A 114 -23.49 8.75 -17.65
N ASN A 115 -24.56 8.81 -18.45
CA ASN A 115 -25.89 9.09 -17.95
C ASN A 115 -26.74 7.81 -17.90
N LYS A 116 -27.13 7.38 -16.69
CA LYS A 116 -27.93 6.17 -16.45
C LYS A 116 -29.27 6.10 -17.20
N LYS A 117 -29.77 7.23 -17.69
CA LYS A 117 -31.06 7.26 -18.41
C LYS A 117 -30.96 6.81 -19.88
N PHE A 118 -29.83 7.10 -20.54
CA PHE A 118 -29.67 6.83 -21.98
C PHE A 118 -28.35 6.20 -22.37
N SER A 119 -27.34 6.24 -21.50
CA SER A 119 -26.07 5.58 -21.78
C SER A 119 -26.09 4.10 -21.38
N SER A 120 -25.32 3.29 -22.07
CA SER A 120 -25.10 1.88 -21.74
C SER A 120 -23.62 1.50 -21.87
N PHE A 121 -23.22 0.44 -21.16
CA PHE A 121 -21.88 -0.11 -21.25
C PHE A 121 -21.87 -1.62 -21.31
N ALA A 122 -20.79 -2.17 -21.86
CA ALA A 122 -20.41 -3.56 -21.75
C ALA A 122 -18.91 -3.69 -21.45
N LEU A 123 -18.56 -4.67 -20.64
CA LEU A 123 -17.18 -5.00 -20.30
C LEU A 123 -16.79 -6.36 -20.87
N PHE A 124 -15.64 -6.41 -21.53
CA PHE A 124 -15.07 -7.61 -22.15
C PHE A 124 -13.67 -7.87 -21.59
N GLU A 125 -13.28 -9.12 -21.54
CA GLU A 125 -11.91 -9.47 -21.17
C GLU A 125 -10.92 -8.96 -22.21
N GLY A 126 -9.89 -8.26 -21.74
CA GLY A 126 -8.83 -7.70 -22.60
C GLY A 126 -7.78 -8.71 -23.06
N LYS A 127 -7.73 -9.91 -22.45
CA LYS A 127 -6.82 -10.98 -22.84
C LYS A 127 -7.17 -11.55 -24.21
N ALA A 128 -6.17 -12.08 -24.90
CA ALA A 128 -6.38 -12.84 -26.13
C ALA A 128 -7.22 -14.09 -25.83
N SER A 129 -8.49 -14.04 -26.18
CA SER A 129 -9.48 -15.10 -26.01
C SER A 129 -10.33 -15.20 -27.26
N THR A 130 -10.81 -16.38 -27.57
CA THR A 130 -11.82 -16.60 -28.62
C THR A 130 -13.21 -16.14 -28.20
N GLU A 131 -13.40 -15.94 -26.89
CA GLU A 131 -14.66 -15.50 -26.36
C GLU A 131 -14.83 -13.98 -26.56
N CYS A 132 -15.94 -13.61 -27.17
CA CYS A 132 -16.30 -12.22 -27.47
C CYS A 132 -17.55 -11.77 -26.70
N SER A 133 -18.01 -12.56 -25.74
CA SER A 133 -19.15 -12.22 -24.89
C SER A 133 -18.73 -11.25 -23.79
N PRO A 134 -19.52 -10.21 -23.50
CA PRO A 134 -19.24 -9.33 -22.37
C PRO A 134 -19.50 -10.08 -21.05
N TYR A 135 -18.63 -9.92 -20.08
CA TYR A 135 -18.82 -10.50 -18.74
C TYR A 135 -19.71 -9.63 -17.83
N GLN A 136 -19.91 -8.36 -18.17
CA GLN A 136 -20.87 -7.48 -17.51
C GLN A 136 -21.45 -6.50 -18.53
N THR A 137 -22.75 -6.26 -18.42
CA THR A 137 -23.46 -5.25 -19.22
C THR A 137 -24.38 -4.43 -18.35
N SER A 138 -24.61 -3.18 -18.75
CA SER A 138 -25.71 -2.39 -18.20
C SER A 138 -27.07 -2.82 -18.80
N MET A 139 -28.16 -2.57 -18.09
CA MET A 139 -29.51 -3.01 -18.48
C MET A 139 -29.93 -2.59 -19.89
N LYS A 140 -29.39 -1.51 -20.44
CA LYS A 140 -29.75 -0.94 -21.75
C LYS A 140 -28.75 -1.29 -22.85
N TYR A 141 -27.78 -2.11 -22.56
CA TYR A 141 -26.79 -2.51 -23.56
C TYR A 141 -27.42 -3.40 -24.62
N GLN A 142 -27.12 -3.08 -25.87
CA GLN A 142 -27.43 -3.91 -27.03
C GLN A 142 -26.14 -4.10 -27.80
N GLY A 143 -25.73 -5.34 -27.99
CA GLY A 143 -24.55 -5.69 -28.75
C GLY A 143 -24.69 -5.39 -30.24
N SER A 144 -23.58 -5.14 -30.91
CA SER A 144 -23.49 -5.01 -32.37
C SER A 144 -22.63 -6.15 -32.94
N SER A 145 -22.96 -6.59 -34.14
CA SER A 145 -22.12 -7.56 -34.87
C SER A 145 -20.68 -7.03 -35.09
N HIS A 146 -20.51 -5.73 -35.14
CA HIS A 146 -19.21 -5.05 -35.28
C HIS A 146 -18.34 -5.09 -33.99
N ASP A 147 -18.94 -5.30 -32.82
CA ASP A 147 -18.22 -5.32 -31.53
C ASP A 147 -17.12 -6.40 -31.50
N ARG A 148 -17.35 -7.54 -32.16
CA ARG A 148 -16.37 -8.64 -32.24
C ARG A 148 -15.09 -8.21 -32.97
N GLU A 149 -15.23 -7.50 -34.07
CA GLU A 149 -14.10 -7.03 -34.86
C GLU A 149 -13.30 -5.98 -34.08
N LEU A 150 -13.98 -5.00 -33.49
CA LEU A 150 -13.36 -3.97 -32.66
C LEU A 150 -12.67 -4.57 -31.44
N LEU A 151 -13.26 -5.58 -30.80
CA LEU A 151 -12.63 -6.27 -29.67
C LEU A 151 -11.35 -6.96 -30.09
N THR A 152 -11.33 -7.62 -31.26
CA THR A 152 -10.14 -8.27 -31.77
C THR A 152 -9.04 -7.27 -32.09
N GLN A 153 -9.39 -6.14 -32.74
CA GLN A 153 -8.44 -5.06 -33.02
C GLN A 153 -7.87 -4.47 -31.75
N MET A 154 -8.71 -4.22 -30.73
CA MET A 154 -8.28 -3.67 -29.43
C MET A 154 -7.36 -4.64 -28.69
N ARG A 155 -7.67 -5.92 -28.64
CA ARG A 155 -6.83 -6.97 -28.05
C ARG A 155 -5.46 -7.07 -28.73
N THR A 156 -5.45 -6.99 -30.07
CA THR A 156 -4.21 -6.97 -30.84
C THR A 156 -3.38 -5.75 -30.49
N TRP A 157 -3.98 -4.56 -30.49
CA TRP A 157 -3.27 -3.33 -30.12
C TRP A 157 -2.71 -3.40 -28.69
N LEU A 158 -3.48 -3.89 -27.70
CA LEU A 158 -3.03 -4.06 -26.32
C LEU A 158 -1.86 -5.04 -26.18
N ALA A 159 -1.77 -6.05 -27.03
CA ALA A 159 -0.66 -7.00 -27.02
C ALA A 159 0.67 -6.35 -27.43
N TYR A 160 0.60 -5.41 -28.39
CA TYR A 160 1.80 -4.68 -28.87
C TYR A 160 2.12 -3.41 -28.07
N ASN A 161 1.17 -2.92 -27.27
CA ASN A 161 1.30 -1.72 -26.46
C ASN A 161 1.02 -2.04 -24.98
N PRO A 162 1.88 -2.81 -24.30
CA PRO A 162 1.73 -3.00 -22.88
C PRO A 162 1.86 -1.65 -22.17
N PRO A 163 1.02 -1.33 -21.19
CA PRO A 163 1.24 -0.14 -20.38
C PRO A 163 2.61 -0.26 -19.71
N GLY A 164 3.53 0.62 -20.11
CA GLY A 164 4.86 0.69 -19.50
C GLY A 164 4.82 1.20 -18.07
N PRO A 165 5.87 0.98 -17.27
CA PRO A 165 6.03 1.67 -16.00
C PRO A 165 5.94 3.19 -16.28
N LYS A 166 5.18 3.90 -15.45
CA LYS A 166 5.11 5.36 -15.57
C LYS A 166 6.43 5.95 -15.08
N ASP A 167 6.93 6.98 -15.76
CA ASP A 167 8.24 7.59 -15.50
C ASP A 167 8.46 8.07 -14.05
N ASN A 168 7.40 8.21 -13.25
CA ASN A 168 7.44 8.66 -11.85
C ASN A 168 7.18 7.54 -10.82
N GLU A 169 7.14 6.27 -11.23
CA GLU A 169 6.91 5.16 -10.29
C GLU A 169 8.19 4.87 -9.51
N LEU A 170 8.12 4.98 -8.18
CA LEU A 170 9.21 4.67 -7.28
C LEU A 170 8.83 3.49 -6.38
N GLU A 171 9.83 2.72 -5.99
CA GLU A 171 9.76 1.71 -4.95
C GLU A 171 10.18 2.31 -3.61
N LEU A 172 9.70 1.78 -2.48
CA LEU A 172 10.06 2.28 -1.15
C LEU A 172 11.56 2.32 -0.90
N ARG A 173 12.31 1.35 -1.45
CA ARG A 173 13.78 1.33 -1.33
C ARG A 173 14.50 2.49 -2.04
N SER A 174 13.83 3.19 -2.94
CA SER A 174 14.38 4.30 -3.73
C SER A 174 14.08 5.67 -3.16
N LEU A 175 13.43 5.74 -1.99
CA LEU A 175 13.13 7.00 -1.32
C LEU A 175 14.41 7.75 -0.94
N LYS A 176 14.38 9.08 -1.05
CA LYS A 176 15.48 9.98 -0.69
C LYS A 176 15.02 11.00 0.32
N SER A 177 15.87 11.34 1.27
CA SER A 177 15.57 12.27 2.37
C SER A 177 15.12 13.66 1.90
N ASP A 178 15.67 14.13 0.77
CA ASP A 178 15.44 15.49 0.25
C ASP A 178 14.30 15.59 -0.76
N SER A 179 13.50 14.54 -0.94
CA SER A 179 12.48 14.54 -1.98
C SER A 179 11.23 15.31 -1.57
N THR A 180 11.18 16.60 -1.91
CA THR A 180 9.93 17.39 -1.97
C THR A 180 9.10 17.02 -3.20
N THR A 181 9.63 16.17 -4.08
CA THR A 181 9.00 15.75 -5.33
C THR A 181 7.90 14.72 -5.08
N THR A 182 6.79 14.89 -5.78
CA THR A 182 5.73 13.88 -5.80
C THR A 182 6.11 12.70 -6.70
N PHE A 183 5.71 11.50 -6.31
CA PHE A 183 5.94 10.27 -7.06
C PHE A 183 4.72 9.35 -7.00
N ASP A 184 4.73 8.32 -7.84
CA ASP A 184 3.73 7.27 -7.85
C ASP A 184 4.29 6.04 -7.11
N LEU A 185 3.49 5.44 -6.22
CA LEU A 185 3.84 4.23 -5.48
C LEU A 185 2.84 3.13 -5.79
N VAL A 186 3.33 1.98 -6.27
CA VAL A 186 2.54 0.76 -6.39
C VAL A 186 2.74 -0.08 -5.14
N CYS A 187 1.65 -0.35 -4.43
CA CYS A 187 1.71 -1.06 -3.17
C CYS A 187 0.42 -1.83 -2.86
N LYS A 188 0.54 -2.79 -1.97
CA LYS A 188 -0.58 -3.49 -1.37
C LYS A 188 -1.08 -2.69 -0.18
N VAL A 189 -2.37 -2.37 -0.14
CA VAL A 189 -3.01 -1.78 1.03
C VAL A 189 -3.38 -2.91 1.97
N LEU A 190 -2.77 -2.94 3.14
CA LEU A 190 -2.92 -4.00 4.14
C LEU A 190 -4.04 -3.67 5.14
N HIS A 191 -4.11 -2.42 5.54
CA HIS A 191 -5.07 -1.92 6.51
C HIS A 191 -5.32 -0.43 6.29
N VAL A 192 -6.51 0.02 6.66
CA VAL A 192 -6.90 1.44 6.66
C VAL A 192 -7.65 1.73 7.95
N CYS A 193 -7.22 2.73 8.69
CA CYS A 193 -7.91 3.19 9.89
C CYS A 193 -8.03 4.72 9.92
N GLU A 194 -8.93 5.22 10.75
CA GLU A 194 -9.05 6.64 11.07
C GLU A 194 -8.52 6.87 12.48
N ASN A 195 -7.57 7.78 12.62
CA ASN A 195 -7.04 8.18 13.91
C ASN A 195 -7.06 9.71 14.03
N SER A 196 -7.67 10.24 15.09
CA SER A 196 -7.73 11.68 15.39
C SER A 196 -8.16 12.56 14.21
N GLY A 197 -8.89 11.97 13.26
CA GLY A 197 -9.41 12.66 12.08
C GLY A 197 -8.56 12.64 10.85
N GLU A 198 -7.47 11.92 10.88
CA GLU A 198 -6.66 11.58 9.73
C GLU A 198 -6.88 10.13 9.33
N TRP A 199 -6.85 9.86 8.04
CA TRP A 199 -6.85 8.50 7.51
C TRP A 199 -5.43 8.01 7.40
N ILE A 200 -5.17 6.77 7.89
CA ILE A 200 -3.88 6.12 7.83
C ILE A 200 -4.02 4.85 6.99
N PHE A 201 -3.26 4.78 5.91
CA PHE A 201 -3.11 3.58 5.08
C PHE A 201 -1.81 2.88 5.46
N TYR A 202 -1.91 1.61 5.76
CA TYR A 202 -0.75 0.73 5.94
C TYR A 202 -0.48 0.05 4.62
N VAL A 203 0.59 0.48 3.94
CA VAL A 203 0.92 0.06 2.58
C VAL A 203 2.28 -0.61 2.51
N TRP A 204 2.45 -1.48 1.53
CA TRP A 204 3.62 -2.32 1.38
C TRP A 204 3.87 -2.66 -0.10
N ASP A 205 5.13 -2.57 -0.56
CA ASP A 205 5.54 -2.87 -1.93
C ASP A 205 6.51 -4.06 -2.05
N GLY A 206 6.87 -4.69 -0.93
CA GLY A 206 7.83 -5.80 -0.89
C GLY A 206 9.27 -5.37 -0.64
N THR A 207 9.58 -4.07 -0.64
CA THR A 207 10.93 -3.54 -0.39
C THR A 207 11.04 -2.87 0.98
N ASP A 208 12.24 -2.46 1.38
CA ASP A 208 12.48 -1.72 2.60
C ASP A 208 12.79 -0.26 2.31
N THR A 209 12.25 0.64 3.12
CA THR A 209 12.67 2.04 3.08
C THR A 209 14.14 2.17 3.48
N PRO A 210 14.86 3.16 2.91
CA PRO A 210 16.21 3.47 3.38
C PRO A 210 16.22 3.79 4.88
N ALA A 211 17.35 3.57 5.54
CA ALA A 211 17.54 3.97 6.92
C ALA A 211 17.23 5.46 7.06
N ALA A 212 16.41 5.81 8.04
CA ALA A 212 16.06 7.20 8.27
C ALA A 212 17.13 7.85 9.13
N GLU A 213 17.60 9.00 8.68
CA GLU A 213 18.45 9.88 9.47
C GLU A 213 17.61 10.66 10.48
N PHE A 214 18.10 10.78 11.71
CA PHE A 214 17.43 11.56 12.73
C PHE A 214 18.07 12.94 12.83
N GLN A 215 17.35 13.97 12.45
CA GLN A 215 17.73 15.34 12.76
C GLN A 215 17.19 15.69 14.14
N THR A 216 18.06 15.93 15.09
CA THR A 216 17.68 16.46 16.40
C THR A 216 18.44 17.77 16.66
N ILE A 217 17.72 18.78 17.11
CA ILE A 217 18.31 19.90 17.81
C ILE A 217 18.65 19.32 19.20
N LEU A 218 19.91 19.44 19.65
CA LEU A 218 20.37 18.99 20.97
C LEU A 218 19.82 19.90 22.08
N ASP A 219 18.50 19.89 22.27
CA ASP A 219 17.93 20.24 23.55
C ASP A 219 17.74 18.95 24.33
N ALA A 220 18.33 18.85 25.51
CA ALA A 220 18.16 17.67 26.37
C ALA A 220 16.67 17.34 26.60
N ASP A 221 15.81 18.35 26.61
CA ASP A 221 14.36 18.22 26.74
C ASP A 221 13.69 17.65 25.47
N ALA A 222 14.29 17.81 24.29
CA ALA A 222 13.73 17.31 23.02
C ALA A 222 13.88 15.79 22.86
N VAL A 223 14.84 15.17 23.51
CA VAL A 223 15.05 13.72 23.47
C VAL A 223 13.97 12.98 24.25
N GLU A 224 13.39 13.59 25.28
CA GLU A 224 12.24 13.05 26.01
C GLU A 224 10.96 13.05 25.18
N SER A 225 10.86 13.93 24.18
CA SER A 225 9.67 14.08 23.33
C SER A 225 9.64 13.17 22.10
N LEU A 226 10.65 12.33 21.86
CA LEU A 226 10.59 11.35 20.76
C LEU A 226 9.39 10.42 20.98
N PRO A 227 8.46 10.33 20.03
CA PRO A 227 7.29 9.49 20.20
C PRO A 227 7.75 8.04 20.32
N LEU A 228 7.47 7.43 21.46
CA LEU A 228 7.75 6.02 21.72
C LEU A 228 6.78 5.12 20.95
N HIS A 229 5.68 5.69 20.46
CA HIS A 229 4.72 5.02 19.60
C HIS A 229 4.43 5.88 18.38
N LEU A 230 4.45 5.24 17.22
CA LEU A 230 4.05 5.85 15.95
C LEU A 230 2.55 5.98 15.80
N GLU A 231 1.86 5.03 16.40
CA GLU A 231 0.42 4.90 16.35
C GLU A 231 -0.16 5.30 17.69
N GLY A 232 -1.23 6.10 17.68
CA GLY A 232 -1.95 6.50 18.91
C GLY A 232 -2.54 5.29 19.64
N GLU A 233 -2.94 4.26 18.87
CA GLU A 233 -3.45 2.99 19.40
C GLU A 233 -2.74 1.82 18.70
N PRO A 234 -2.40 0.74 19.44
CA PRO A 234 -1.80 -0.45 18.83
C PRO A 234 -2.80 -1.14 17.89
N LEU A 235 -2.31 -1.64 16.76
CA LEU A 235 -3.14 -2.40 15.84
C LEU A 235 -3.62 -3.71 16.48
N PRO A 236 -4.88 -4.12 16.24
CA PRO A 236 -5.39 -5.42 16.68
C PRO A 236 -4.53 -6.58 16.15
N ARG A 237 -4.44 -7.65 16.95
CA ARG A 237 -3.65 -8.83 16.57
C ARG A 237 -4.10 -9.43 15.22
N GLU A 238 -5.40 -9.45 14.97
CA GLU A 238 -5.98 -9.97 13.73
C GLU A 238 -5.44 -9.21 12.50
N VAL A 239 -5.26 -7.89 12.62
CA VAL A 239 -4.69 -7.05 11.57
C VAL A 239 -3.18 -7.33 11.43
N LEU A 240 -2.45 -7.40 12.55
CA LEU A 240 -1.01 -7.69 12.54
C LEU A 240 -0.71 -9.03 11.86
N CYS A 241 -1.54 -10.06 12.09
CA CYS A 241 -1.38 -11.38 11.48
C CYS A 241 -1.58 -11.39 9.94
N THR A 242 -2.17 -10.34 9.37
CA THR A 242 -2.30 -10.21 7.90
C THR A 242 -1.13 -9.49 7.25
N MET A 243 -0.22 -8.95 8.04
CA MET A 243 0.92 -8.19 7.54
C MET A 243 2.04 -9.10 7.07
N PRO A 244 2.78 -8.71 6.01
CA PRO A 244 3.92 -9.48 5.54
C PRO A 244 5.06 -9.46 6.56
N CYS A 245 5.82 -10.55 6.63
CA CYS A 245 6.95 -10.67 7.54
C CYS A 245 8.24 -9.98 7.03
N VAL A 246 8.28 -9.56 5.78
CA VAL A 246 9.42 -8.85 5.15
C VAL A 246 8.93 -7.62 4.41
N GLY A 247 9.72 -6.58 4.45
CA GLY A 247 9.41 -5.30 3.79
C GLY A 247 8.83 -4.27 4.74
N THR A 248 9.14 -3.01 4.46
CA THR A 248 8.63 -1.88 5.26
C THR A 248 7.14 -1.70 5.05
N ILE A 249 6.41 -1.56 6.15
CA ILE A 249 5.01 -1.15 6.14
C ILE A 249 4.98 0.37 6.30
N LEU A 250 4.82 1.06 5.18
CA LEU A 250 4.73 2.53 5.17
C LEU A 250 3.33 2.97 5.62
N ARG A 251 3.28 3.98 6.50
CA ARG A 251 2.05 4.67 6.86
C ARG A 251 1.86 5.87 5.95
N VAL A 252 0.76 5.88 5.20
CA VAL A 252 0.39 7.01 4.31
C VAL A 252 -0.77 7.74 4.93
N PHE A 253 -0.56 9.01 5.24
CA PHE A 253 -1.52 9.87 5.92
C PHE A 253 -2.31 10.69 4.91
N SER A 254 -3.59 10.89 5.21
CA SER A 254 -4.48 11.70 4.40
C SER A 254 -5.39 12.53 5.27
N GLU A 255 -5.49 13.81 5.00
CA GLU A 255 -6.47 14.68 5.67
C GLU A 255 -7.91 14.24 5.39
N ARG A 256 -8.82 14.56 6.32
CA ARG A 256 -10.26 14.20 6.28
C ARG A 256 -10.99 14.58 5.00
N SER A 257 -10.47 15.48 4.19
CA SER A 257 -11.13 16.00 2.98
C SER A 257 -11.29 14.95 1.88
N ILE A 258 -10.54 13.84 1.91
CA ILE A 258 -10.65 12.77 0.91
C ILE A 258 -11.73 11.76 1.38
N LYS A 259 -12.99 12.19 1.34
CA LYS A 259 -14.16 11.34 1.68
C LYS A 259 -14.31 10.09 0.81
N GLU A 260 -13.53 9.98 -0.24
CA GLU A 260 -13.54 8.89 -1.20
C GLU A 260 -12.96 7.58 -0.64
N ILE A 261 -12.28 7.66 0.50
CA ILE A 261 -11.48 6.57 1.07
C ILE A 261 -12.31 5.59 1.91
N PHE A 262 -13.48 6.00 2.39
CA PHE A 262 -14.35 5.19 3.27
C PHE A 262 -14.67 3.78 2.78
N HIS A 263 -14.67 3.56 1.47
CA HIS A 263 -15.02 2.27 0.86
C HIS A 263 -13.83 1.33 0.70
N LEU A 264 -12.62 1.83 0.93
CA LEU A 264 -11.39 1.05 0.84
C LEU A 264 -11.09 0.24 2.12
N GLN A 265 -11.88 0.44 3.18
CA GLN A 265 -11.63 -0.13 4.52
C GLN A 265 -11.76 -1.64 4.64
N LYS A 266 -12.45 -2.32 3.71
CA LYS A 266 -12.89 -3.70 3.97
C LYS A 266 -12.07 -4.80 3.32
N ASN A 267 -11.17 -4.49 2.39
CA ASN A 267 -10.45 -5.51 1.62
C ASN A 267 -8.97 -5.17 1.48
N ILE A 268 -8.14 -6.19 1.49
CA ILE A 268 -6.74 -6.10 1.06
C ILE A 268 -6.73 -6.03 -0.46
N TYR A 269 -6.12 -5.00 -1.04
CA TYR A 269 -6.08 -4.78 -2.48
C TYR A 269 -4.76 -4.14 -2.90
N TRP A 270 -4.41 -4.24 -4.18
CA TRP A 270 -3.32 -3.52 -4.79
C TRP A 270 -3.78 -2.17 -5.31
N ALA A 271 -2.96 -1.16 -5.09
CA ALA A 271 -3.26 0.19 -5.55
C ALA A 271 -2.00 0.92 -6.01
N ARG A 272 -2.20 1.85 -6.95
CA ARG A 272 -1.22 2.89 -7.27
C ARG A 272 -1.66 4.17 -6.57
N PHE A 273 -0.81 4.67 -5.70
CA PHE A 273 -0.94 5.99 -5.12
C PHE A 273 -0.19 6.96 -6.02
N CYS A 274 -0.91 7.81 -6.74
CA CYS A 274 -0.34 8.78 -7.66
C CYS A 274 -0.10 10.11 -6.94
N ASN A 275 1.02 10.78 -7.24
CA ASN A 275 1.40 12.08 -6.70
C ASN A 275 1.42 12.11 -5.17
N ILE A 276 2.05 11.14 -4.53
CA ILE A 276 2.30 11.18 -3.09
C ILE A 276 3.65 11.80 -2.79
N THR A 277 3.81 12.33 -1.58
CA THR A 277 5.11 12.72 -1.04
C THR A 277 5.47 11.83 0.12
N CYS A 278 6.76 11.65 0.37
CA CYS A 278 7.27 11.01 1.58
C CYS A 278 8.21 11.96 2.30
N LYS A 279 8.11 11.98 3.63
CA LYS A 279 9.04 12.68 4.49
C LYS A 279 9.52 11.78 5.61
N GLN A 280 10.69 12.10 6.13
CA GLN A 280 11.18 11.53 7.37
C GLN A 280 10.71 12.39 8.54
N GLU A 281 10.14 11.77 9.54
CA GLU A 281 9.73 12.42 10.77
C GLU A 281 10.05 11.51 11.93
N PHE A 282 10.83 11.99 12.89
CA PHE A 282 11.29 11.21 14.04
C PHE A 282 11.93 9.85 13.67
N GLY A 283 12.74 9.84 12.60
CA GLY A 283 13.42 8.64 12.13
C GLY A 283 12.53 7.61 11.46
N ILE A 284 11.38 8.02 10.96
CA ILE A 284 10.41 7.17 10.28
C ILE A 284 9.98 7.82 8.99
N TRP A 285 9.81 6.99 7.97
CA TRP A 285 9.21 7.41 6.74
C TRP A 285 7.68 7.50 6.88
N LYS A 286 7.14 8.64 6.49
CA LYS A 286 5.69 8.87 6.39
C LYS A 286 5.34 9.26 4.97
N GLY A 287 4.38 8.56 4.36
CA GLY A 287 3.74 8.99 3.12
C GLY A 287 2.65 10.01 3.41
N ILE A 288 2.45 10.95 2.50
CA ILE A 288 1.44 12.00 2.62
C ILE A 288 0.67 12.11 1.31
N LEU A 289 -0.64 11.99 1.39
CA LEU A 289 -1.53 12.32 0.29
C LEU A 289 -1.73 13.83 0.25
N VAL A 290 -1.28 14.44 -0.84
CA VAL A 290 -1.50 15.86 -1.12
C VAL A 290 -2.84 16.05 -1.87
N PRO A 291 -3.40 17.26 -1.98
CA PRO A 291 -4.70 17.48 -2.67
C PRO A 291 -4.76 16.98 -4.11
N SER A 292 -3.62 16.88 -4.80
CA SER A 292 -3.51 16.32 -6.16
C SER A 292 -3.37 14.80 -6.20
N SER A 293 -3.18 14.15 -5.04
CA SER A 293 -3.00 12.69 -4.98
C SER A 293 -4.27 11.96 -5.39
N ARG A 294 -4.06 10.80 -6.01
CA ARG A 294 -5.15 9.92 -6.46
C ARG A 294 -4.80 8.47 -6.16
N VAL A 295 -5.79 7.68 -5.76
CA VAL A 295 -5.64 6.23 -5.56
C VAL A 295 -6.29 5.51 -6.74
N ARG A 296 -5.55 4.56 -7.33
CA ARG A 296 -6.00 3.72 -8.44
C ARG A 296 -5.87 2.26 -8.05
N LEU A 297 -6.94 1.51 -8.19
CA LEU A 297 -6.91 0.07 -7.95
C LEU A 297 -6.17 -0.64 -9.06
N LEU A 298 -5.40 -1.64 -8.70
CA LEU A 298 -4.65 -2.48 -9.62
C LEU A 298 -5.12 -3.93 -9.54
N SER A 299 -5.10 -4.60 -10.67
CA SER A 299 -5.33 -6.04 -10.76
C SER A 299 -4.07 -6.80 -10.32
N HIS A 300 -4.23 -8.03 -9.83
CA HIS A 300 -3.13 -8.95 -9.57
C HIS A 300 -2.29 -9.28 -10.83
N GLU A 301 -2.81 -9.01 -12.01
CA GLU A 301 -2.15 -9.24 -13.29
C GLU A 301 -1.39 -8.01 -13.80
N ASP A 302 -1.45 -6.89 -13.06
CA ASP A 302 -0.66 -5.69 -13.39
C ASP A 302 0.84 -6.00 -13.29
N GLY A 303 1.62 -5.53 -14.28
CA GLY A 303 3.06 -5.81 -14.34
C GLY A 303 3.83 -5.32 -13.13
N SER A 304 3.46 -4.14 -12.58
CA SER A 304 4.08 -3.60 -11.36
C SER A 304 3.76 -4.46 -10.15
N VAL A 305 2.51 -4.95 -10.03
CA VAL A 305 2.09 -5.86 -8.95
C VAL A 305 2.84 -7.19 -9.02
N ILE A 306 2.96 -7.77 -10.22
CA ILE A 306 3.72 -9.01 -10.44
C ILE A 306 5.19 -8.81 -10.04
N ASN A 307 5.76 -7.65 -10.34
CA ASN A 307 7.15 -7.34 -9.95
C ASN A 307 7.31 -7.27 -8.42
N CYS A 308 6.41 -6.57 -7.72
CA CYS A 308 6.41 -6.52 -6.25
C CYS A 308 6.32 -7.92 -5.63
N LEU A 309 5.42 -8.77 -6.15
CA LEU A 309 5.28 -10.16 -5.67
C LEU A 309 6.52 -10.99 -5.91
N LYS A 310 7.15 -10.89 -7.08
CA LYS A 310 8.42 -11.59 -7.38
C LYS A 310 9.55 -11.16 -6.44
N MET A 311 9.67 -9.87 -6.14
CA MET A 311 10.66 -9.38 -5.20
C MET A 311 10.41 -9.94 -3.80
N TYR A 312 9.16 -9.99 -3.36
CA TYR A 312 8.79 -10.59 -2.09
C TYR A 312 9.13 -12.08 -2.02
N ASP A 313 8.74 -12.84 -3.03
CA ASP A 313 9.00 -14.28 -3.10
C ASP A 313 10.51 -14.59 -3.07
N ASN A 314 11.31 -13.80 -3.80
CA ASN A 314 12.76 -13.92 -3.78
C ASN A 314 13.34 -13.64 -2.38
N ARG A 315 12.80 -12.66 -1.65
CA ARG A 315 13.24 -12.34 -0.29
C ARG A 315 12.88 -13.45 0.69
N ILE A 316 11.67 -14.00 0.61
CA ILE A 316 11.24 -15.14 1.43
C ILE A 316 12.12 -16.37 1.14
N ALA A 317 12.36 -16.69 -0.12
CA ALA A 317 13.21 -17.81 -0.49
C ALA A 317 14.65 -17.67 0.06
N ASN A 318 15.19 -16.45 0.07
CA ASN A 318 16.52 -16.16 0.62
C ASN A 318 16.56 -16.25 2.15
N GLN A 319 15.45 -16.00 2.86
CA GLN A 319 15.38 -16.17 4.32
C GLN A 319 15.60 -17.62 4.77
N VAL A 320 15.23 -18.59 3.96
CA VAL A 320 15.49 -20.02 4.24
C VAL A 320 17.00 -20.29 4.39
N HIS A 321 17.85 -19.48 3.79
CA HIS A 321 19.31 -19.56 3.91
C HIS A 321 19.92 -18.74 5.07
N ARG A 322 19.09 -18.26 6.03
CA ARG A 322 19.52 -17.58 7.26
C ARG A 322 20.34 -16.28 7.06
N GLN A 323 20.26 -15.65 5.91
CA GLN A 323 20.86 -14.33 5.74
C GLN A 323 19.85 -13.24 6.17
N PRO A 324 20.30 -12.21 6.90
CA PRO A 324 19.47 -11.03 7.12
C PRO A 324 19.03 -10.47 5.77
N MET A 325 17.87 -9.85 5.74
CA MET A 325 17.26 -9.32 4.52
C MET A 325 18.31 -8.59 3.68
N ALA A 326 18.44 -8.92 2.41
CA ALA A 326 19.45 -8.38 1.50
C ALA A 326 19.35 -6.85 1.31
N SER A 327 18.28 -6.23 1.78
CA SER A 327 18.03 -4.79 1.74
C SER A 327 18.27 -4.07 3.06
N LEU A 328 18.56 -4.78 4.15
CA LEU A 328 19.06 -4.13 5.36
C LEU A 328 20.50 -3.65 5.09
N PRO A 329 20.86 -2.45 5.55
CA PRO A 329 22.24 -2.02 5.57
C PRO A 329 23.07 -3.03 6.35
N GLU A 330 24.36 -3.10 6.06
CA GLU A 330 25.26 -3.99 6.79
C GLU A 330 25.06 -3.84 8.30
N VAL A 331 24.84 -4.99 8.96
CA VAL A 331 24.72 -5.00 10.42
C VAL A 331 26.05 -4.57 11.01
N SER A 332 26.00 -3.56 11.84
CA SER A 332 27.19 -3.02 12.50
C SER A 332 27.78 -4.05 13.46
N ASN A 333 29.10 -4.13 13.49
CA ASN A 333 29.84 -5.01 14.41
C ASN A 333 29.88 -4.50 15.87
N ILE A 334 29.06 -3.51 16.21
CA ILE A 334 28.97 -2.95 17.56
C ILE A 334 28.21 -3.82 18.55
N SER A 335 27.53 -4.87 18.10
CA SER A 335 26.83 -5.80 18.99
C SER A 335 27.29 -7.22 18.78
N ASP A 336 27.33 -7.97 19.88
CA ASP A 336 27.53 -9.43 19.89
C ASP A 336 26.36 -10.12 20.57
N VAL A 337 26.01 -11.33 20.11
CA VAL A 337 24.88 -12.09 20.64
C VAL A 337 25.27 -13.52 20.97
N GLU A 338 24.96 -13.97 22.18
CA GLU A 338 25.29 -15.32 22.64
C GLU A 338 24.45 -16.41 22.00
N TYR A 339 23.28 -16.07 21.47
CA TYR A 339 22.31 -17.02 20.91
C TYR A 339 22.52 -17.20 19.40
N GLU A 340 23.66 -17.75 19.01
CA GLU A 340 23.97 -17.99 17.58
C GLU A 340 23.02 -19.01 16.93
N THR A 341 22.47 -19.95 17.73
CA THR A 341 21.57 -21.01 17.24
C THR A 341 20.10 -20.60 17.13
N ALA A 342 19.70 -19.44 17.66
CA ALA A 342 18.34 -18.95 17.50
C ALA A 342 18.08 -18.54 16.03
N GLY A 343 16.96 -18.95 15.48
CA GLY A 343 16.53 -18.51 14.15
C GLY A 343 16.35 -17.00 14.10
N TYR A 344 16.70 -16.38 12.97
CA TYR A 344 16.36 -15.00 12.70
C TYR A 344 14.84 -14.82 12.60
N SER A 345 14.32 -13.79 13.23
CA SER A 345 12.92 -13.40 13.17
C SER A 345 12.78 -11.89 13.08
N THR A 346 11.78 -11.40 12.39
CA THR A 346 11.43 -9.99 12.37
C THR A 346 10.62 -9.61 13.61
N LEU A 347 10.55 -8.31 13.89
CA LEU A 347 9.69 -7.82 15.00
C LEU A 347 8.21 -8.13 14.74
N MET A 348 7.75 -8.09 13.48
CA MET A 348 6.37 -8.47 13.14
C MET A 348 6.10 -9.96 13.42
N GLU A 349 7.02 -10.85 13.05
CA GLU A 349 6.91 -12.27 13.40
C GLU A 349 6.87 -12.49 14.90
N SER A 350 7.65 -11.69 15.66
CA SER A 350 7.58 -11.71 17.12
C SER A 350 6.22 -11.23 17.64
N LEU A 351 5.66 -10.16 17.09
CA LEU A 351 4.35 -9.63 17.47
C LEU A 351 3.21 -10.60 17.17
N THR A 352 3.32 -11.38 16.12
CA THR A 352 2.27 -12.32 15.66
C THR A 352 2.52 -13.76 16.10
N HIS A 353 3.65 -14.04 16.76
CA HIS A 353 4.03 -15.39 17.19
C HIS A 353 2.94 -16.09 18.00
N GLU A 354 2.70 -17.36 17.74
CA GLU A 354 1.64 -18.17 18.38
C GLU A 354 1.79 -18.26 19.89
N GLN A 355 3.04 -18.33 20.38
CA GLN A 355 3.34 -18.36 21.81
C GLN A 355 3.54 -16.96 22.35
N ALA A 356 2.87 -16.62 23.45
CA ALA A 356 3.06 -15.34 24.13
C ALA A 356 4.48 -15.16 24.69
N THR A 357 5.16 -16.26 25.02
CA THR A 357 6.54 -16.27 25.52
C THR A 357 7.45 -17.08 24.62
N HIS A 358 8.41 -16.41 24.01
CA HIS A 358 9.41 -17.05 23.13
C HIS A 358 10.71 -16.26 23.13
N LYS A 359 11.78 -16.84 22.61
CA LYS A 359 13.09 -16.22 22.41
C LYS A 359 13.35 -16.12 20.92
N LEU A 360 13.90 -14.98 20.49
CA LEU A 360 14.25 -14.74 19.08
C LEU A 360 15.53 -13.94 18.99
N LYS A 361 16.18 -14.04 17.82
CA LYS A 361 17.28 -13.21 17.38
C LYS A 361 16.80 -12.33 16.23
N THR A 362 17.05 -11.05 16.30
CA THR A 362 16.56 -10.08 15.32
C THR A 362 17.64 -9.05 14.98
N VAL A 363 17.50 -8.41 13.82
CA VAL A 363 18.28 -7.24 13.42
C VAL A 363 17.41 -6.01 13.60
N VAL A 364 17.86 -5.11 14.47
CA VAL A 364 17.10 -3.91 14.84
C VAL A 364 18.03 -2.70 14.96
N ARG A 365 17.45 -1.52 14.99
CA ARG A 365 18.12 -0.30 15.42
C ARG A 365 17.42 0.28 16.65
N VAL A 366 18.13 0.99 17.48
CA VAL A 366 17.59 1.63 18.67
C VAL A 366 17.23 3.06 18.34
N VAL A 367 15.93 3.34 18.25
CA VAL A 367 15.43 4.65 17.83
C VAL A 367 15.15 5.60 19.00
N ALA A 368 14.94 5.07 20.21
CA ALA A 368 14.81 5.83 21.44
C ALA A 368 15.25 5.01 22.65
N ALA A 369 15.61 5.69 23.71
CA ALA A 369 15.95 5.09 25.01
C ALA A 369 15.29 5.92 26.14
N TYR A 370 14.92 5.26 27.22
CA TYR A 370 14.45 5.91 28.45
C TYR A 370 14.98 5.16 29.68
N PRO A 371 15.64 5.84 30.61
CA PRO A 371 16.10 7.22 30.51
C PRO A 371 17.23 7.37 29.47
N CYS A 372 17.43 8.57 28.97
CA CYS A 372 18.48 8.87 27.96
C CYS A 372 19.41 9.99 28.40
N GLY A 373 19.05 10.77 29.39
CA GLY A 373 19.86 11.85 29.93
C GLY A 373 21.11 11.36 30.67
N ALA A 374 22.24 12.06 30.53
CA ALA A 374 23.52 11.71 31.20
C ALA A 374 23.40 11.62 32.72
N SER A 375 22.62 12.54 33.34
CA SER A 375 22.33 12.56 34.76
C SER A 375 21.55 11.33 35.22
N ASP A 376 20.58 10.92 34.43
CA ASP A 376 19.69 9.83 34.75
C ASP A 376 20.33 8.48 34.51
N LEU A 377 21.20 8.37 33.47
CA LEU A 377 22.01 7.22 33.23
C LEU A 377 23.04 7.00 34.37
N SER A 378 23.56 8.07 35.00
CA SER A 378 24.43 7.96 36.17
C SER A 378 23.72 7.41 37.41
N LEU A 379 22.41 7.65 37.56
CA LEU A 379 21.58 7.07 38.62
C LEU A 379 21.32 5.57 38.41
N LEU A 380 21.56 5.05 37.22
CA LEU A 380 21.46 3.63 36.89
C LEU A 380 22.67 2.79 37.43
N LEU A 381 23.70 3.42 38.01
CA LEU A 381 24.85 2.75 38.68
C LEU A 381 24.49 2.43 40.14
N PRO A 382 24.95 1.45 40.80
CA PRO A 382 24.86 0.01 40.67
C PRO A 382 23.61 -0.59 41.35
N GLY A 383 22.82 -1.31 40.64
CA GLY A 383 21.85 -2.28 41.21
C GLY A 383 20.37 -2.15 40.83
N SER A 384 19.92 -1.17 40.06
CA SER A 384 18.52 -0.95 39.73
C SER A 384 18.26 -0.59 38.29
N TYR A 385 19.01 -1.18 37.33
CA TYR A 385 18.81 -0.86 35.92
C TYR A 385 17.47 -1.39 35.39
N CYS A 386 16.61 -0.49 34.96
CA CYS A 386 15.58 -0.82 34.00
C CYS A 386 15.63 0.23 32.90
N LEU A 387 16.32 -0.10 31.83
CA LEU A 387 16.40 0.72 30.63
C LEU A 387 15.34 0.25 29.63
N ARG A 388 14.51 1.16 29.15
CA ARG A 388 13.57 0.90 28.08
C ARG A 388 14.15 1.40 26.77
N LEU A 389 14.32 0.50 25.79
CA LEU A 389 14.74 0.83 24.45
C LEU A 389 13.56 0.68 23.49
N THR A 390 13.43 1.61 22.56
CA THR A 390 12.53 1.45 21.42
C THR A 390 13.33 0.87 20.27
N LEU A 391 12.96 -0.33 19.88
CA LEU A 391 13.59 -1.09 18.80
C LEU A 391 12.73 -0.99 17.56
N GLU A 392 13.38 -0.86 16.41
CA GLU A 392 12.75 -0.80 15.11
C GLU A 392 13.43 -1.76 14.15
N ASP A 393 12.62 -2.45 13.35
CA ASP A 393 13.04 -3.08 12.11
C ASP A 393 12.11 -2.61 10.96
N PRO A 394 12.33 -3.00 9.70
CA PRO A 394 11.45 -2.60 8.60
C PRO A 394 9.98 -2.99 8.77
N THR A 395 9.68 -3.99 9.60
CA THR A 395 8.33 -4.56 9.75
C THR A 395 7.54 -3.98 10.92
N ALA A 396 8.22 -3.60 12.01
CA ALA A 396 7.54 -3.14 13.22
C ALA A 396 8.45 -2.32 14.15
N ARG A 397 7.83 -1.79 15.19
CA ARG A 397 8.51 -1.09 16.28
C ARG A 397 7.94 -1.58 17.61
N ILE A 398 8.83 -1.88 18.58
CA ILE A 398 8.46 -2.37 19.91
C ILE A 398 9.27 -1.68 20.99
N HIS A 399 8.76 -1.72 22.23
CA HIS A 399 9.54 -1.42 23.42
C HIS A 399 10.14 -2.69 23.98
N ALA A 400 11.43 -2.65 24.30
CA ALA A 400 12.14 -3.73 24.97
C ALA A 400 12.87 -3.21 26.21
N TYR A 401 12.89 -4.02 27.27
CA TYR A 401 13.48 -3.66 28.53
C TYR A 401 14.81 -4.38 28.73
N VAL A 402 15.81 -3.67 29.24
CA VAL A 402 17.05 -4.24 29.73
C VAL A 402 17.01 -4.25 31.24
N HIS A 403 16.91 -5.44 31.84
CA HIS A 403 16.83 -5.61 33.27
C HIS A 403 18.21 -5.76 33.92
N LYS A 404 18.29 -5.58 35.23
CA LYS A 404 19.48 -5.53 36.08
C LYS A 404 20.67 -6.40 35.63
N ASP A 405 20.47 -7.71 35.57
CA ASP A 405 21.55 -8.66 35.26
C ASP A 405 21.96 -8.62 33.79
N ASP A 406 20.99 -8.38 32.91
CA ASP A 406 21.24 -8.23 31.48
C ASP A 406 21.89 -6.88 31.15
N ALA A 407 21.67 -5.84 31.97
CA ALA A 407 22.22 -4.52 31.70
C ALA A 407 23.75 -4.48 31.82
N ALA A 408 24.30 -5.09 32.86
CA ALA A 408 25.76 -5.22 33.02
C ALA A 408 26.37 -5.93 31.80
N LYS A 409 25.71 -7.01 31.32
CA LYS A 409 26.12 -7.75 30.14
C LYS A 409 25.95 -6.94 28.87
N PHE A 410 24.80 -6.28 28.73
CA PHE A 410 24.44 -5.48 27.54
C PHE A 410 25.47 -4.38 27.29
N PHE A 411 26.01 -3.78 28.34
CA PHE A 411 27.05 -2.76 28.23
C PHE A 411 28.50 -3.28 28.38
N GLY A 412 28.71 -4.59 28.50
CA GLY A 412 30.07 -5.17 28.62
C GLY A 412 30.70 -4.98 30.01
N GLY A 413 29.90 -4.92 31.07
CA GLY A 413 30.33 -4.80 32.45
C GLY A 413 29.83 -3.55 33.17
N PHE A 414 30.38 -3.29 34.35
CA PHE A 414 30.08 -2.07 35.11
C PHE A 414 30.97 -0.93 34.59
N LEU A 415 30.40 -0.02 33.84
CA LEU A 415 31.06 1.10 33.21
C LEU A 415 31.05 2.36 34.09
N THR A 416 31.97 3.27 33.85
CA THR A 416 31.88 4.66 34.31
C THR A 416 30.69 5.35 33.59
N ALA A 417 30.16 6.41 34.17
CA ALA A 417 29.06 7.16 33.56
C ALA A 417 29.44 7.65 32.14
N GLU A 418 30.65 8.11 31.95
CA GLU A 418 31.15 8.60 30.65
C GLU A 418 31.20 7.49 29.59
N ALA A 419 31.71 6.30 29.97
CA ALA A 419 31.73 5.15 29.04
C ALA A 419 30.33 4.67 28.68
N LEU A 420 29.39 4.71 29.65
CA LEU A 420 27.98 4.35 29.42
C LEU A 420 27.32 5.34 28.45
N ILE A 421 27.54 6.64 28.63
CA ILE A 421 27.03 7.69 27.75
C ILE A 421 27.59 7.50 26.34
N LYS A 422 28.88 7.24 26.22
CA LYS A 422 29.52 6.99 24.92
C LYS A 422 28.88 5.80 24.19
N LYS A 423 28.68 4.67 24.88
CA LYS A 423 28.00 3.50 24.29
C LYS A 423 26.55 3.79 23.92
N MET A 424 25.84 4.54 24.76
CA MET A 424 24.46 4.95 24.45
C MET A 424 24.38 5.88 23.23
N ASN A 425 25.29 6.85 23.14
CA ASN A 425 25.33 7.74 21.97
C ASN A 425 25.63 6.96 20.69
N LYS A 426 26.59 6.03 20.73
CA LYS A 426 26.89 5.14 19.60
C LYS A 426 25.67 4.31 19.19
N LEU A 427 24.95 3.73 20.18
CA LEU A 427 23.75 2.92 19.96
C LEU A 427 22.60 3.74 19.38
N LEU A 428 22.46 4.99 19.84
CA LEU A 428 21.44 5.92 19.37
C LEU A 428 21.84 6.64 18.07
N GLY A 429 23.06 6.43 17.58
CA GLY A 429 23.57 6.98 16.33
C GLY A 429 23.93 8.46 16.40
N PHE A 430 24.32 8.97 17.57
CA PHE A 430 24.89 10.32 17.68
C PHE A 430 26.32 10.32 17.13
N PRO A 431 26.71 11.32 16.30
CA PRO A 431 28.07 11.46 15.82
C PRO A 431 29.05 11.77 16.99
N GLU A 432 30.26 11.24 16.91
CA GLU A 432 31.29 11.49 17.94
C GLU A 432 31.85 12.93 17.88
N ASP A 433 31.80 13.58 16.70
CA ASP A 433 32.37 14.91 16.42
C ASP A 433 31.26 15.88 15.94
N GLY A 434 30.39 16.33 16.84
CA GLY A 434 29.39 17.35 16.51
C GLY A 434 29.97 18.77 16.64
N GLU A 435 30.02 19.56 15.55
CA GLU A 435 30.26 21.00 15.65
C GLU A 435 29.10 21.66 16.43
N GLU A 436 29.45 22.48 17.43
CA GLU A 436 28.46 23.26 18.21
C GLU A 436 27.61 24.11 17.28
N GLY A 437 26.28 23.80 17.21
CA GLY A 437 25.29 24.62 16.49
C GLY A 437 24.78 24.05 15.16
N ALA A 438 25.31 22.93 14.65
CA ALA A 438 24.74 22.24 13.50
C ALA A 438 23.59 21.31 13.91
N PRO A 439 22.52 21.17 13.11
CA PRO A 439 21.49 20.14 13.35
C PRO A 439 22.15 18.76 13.27
N LEU A 440 22.17 18.05 14.39
CA LEU A 440 22.78 16.73 14.45
C LEU A 440 21.88 15.71 13.79
N THR A 441 22.39 15.13 12.72
CA THR A 441 21.74 13.99 12.05
C THR A 441 22.09 12.71 12.82
N ARG A 442 21.08 12.05 13.38
CA ARG A 442 21.22 10.76 14.04
C ARG A 442 21.03 9.63 13.03
N ASN A 443 21.96 8.68 13.03
CA ASN A 443 21.85 7.46 12.22
C ASN A 443 22.10 6.21 13.10
N PRO A 444 21.07 5.71 13.81
CA PRO A 444 21.22 4.54 14.67
C PRO A 444 21.70 3.33 13.86
N PRO A 445 22.76 2.66 14.29
CA PRO A 445 23.29 1.50 13.61
C PRO A 445 22.33 0.31 13.70
N TRP A 446 22.33 -0.52 12.68
CA TRP A 446 21.68 -1.82 12.72
C TRP A 446 22.51 -2.79 13.54
N ILE A 447 21.88 -3.45 14.51
CA ILE A 447 22.54 -4.35 15.45
C ILE A 447 21.81 -5.69 15.54
N TRP A 448 22.58 -6.74 15.82
CA TRP A 448 22.01 -7.99 16.30
C TRP A 448 21.50 -7.83 17.72
N CYS A 449 20.30 -8.34 18.00
CA CYS A 449 19.69 -8.28 19.31
C CYS A 449 18.93 -9.59 19.61
N CYS A 450 19.10 -10.14 20.79
CA CYS A 450 18.33 -11.25 21.31
C CYS A 450 17.20 -10.73 22.18
N LEU A 451 16.00 -11.14 21.88
CA LEU A 451 14.77 -10.74 22.58
C LEU A 451 14.07 -11.95 23.19
N LYS A 452 13.51 -11.73 24.36
CA LYS A 452 12.60 -12.68 25.03
C LYS A 452 11.29 -11.98 25.30
N SER A 453 10.18 -12.51 24.75
CA SER A 453 8.86 -12.06 25.14
C SER A 453 8.42 -12.70 26.45
N TYR A 454 7.66 -11.99 27.26
CA TYR A 454 7.04 -12.46 28.48
C TYR A 454 5.69 -11.77 28.67
N ARG A 455 4.84 -12.33 29.51
CA ARG A 455 3.53 -11.79 29.84
C ARG A 455 3.50 -11.33 31.29
N LEU A 456 2.80 -10.24 31.57
CA LEU A 456 2.55 -9.73 32.91
C LEU A 456 1.29 -10.39 33.52
N ASP A 457 0.28 -10.60 32.70
CA ASP A 457 -0.99 -11.23 33.07
C ASP A 457 -1.14 -12.58 32.34
N LYS A 458 -1.61 -13.59 33.08
CA LYS A 458 -1.87 -14.92 32.53
C LYS A 458 -3.23 -14.98 31.82
N ASP A 459 -4.17 -14.15 32.24
CA ASP A 459 -5.53 -14.13 31.72
C ASP A 459 -5.61 -13.30 30.43
N ASP A 460 -4.71 -12.32 30.28
CA ASP A 460 -4.49 -11.58 29.03
C ASP A 460 -3.03 -11.72 28.53
N PRO A 461 -2.66 -12.87 27.98
CA PRO A 461 -1.27 -13.10 27.59
C PRO A 461 -0.79 -12.25 26.44
N TRP A 462 -1.68 -11.75 25.59
CA TRP A 462 -1.35 -10.94 24.43
C TRP A 462 -1.33 -9.45 24.71
N GLY A 463 -2.31 -8.91 25.41
CA GLY A 463 -2.35 -7.49 25.80
C GLY A 463 -1.31 -7.13 26.84
N SER A 464 -0.96 -8.09 27.73
CA SER A 464 0.08 -7.89 28.75
C SER A 464 1.50 -8.26 28.29
N ARG A 465 1.71 -8.67 27.02
CA ARG A 465 3.00 -9.06 26.48
C ARG A 465 4.01 -7.90 26.53
N ARG A 466 5.23 -8.24 26.95
CA ARG A 466 6.38 -7.33 27.00
C ARG A 466 7.60 -8.04 26.45
N TYR A 467 8.64 -7.27 26.14
CA TYR A 467 9.89 -7.77 25.56
C TYR A 467 11.05 -7.39 26.44
N ARG A 468 12.00 -8.31 26.58
CA ARG A 468 13.25 -8.12 27.33
C ARG A 468 14.42 -8.45 26.43
N ILE A 469 15.45 -7.60 26.45
CA ILE A 469 16.75 -7.88 25.81
C ILE A 469 17.54 -8.79 26.73
N PHE A 470 18.15 -9.81 26.15
CA PHE A 470 19.02 -10.74 26.85
C PHE A 470 20.14 -11.21 25.94
N GLY A 471 21.25 -11.74 26.50
CA GLY A 471 22.35 -12.34 25.72
C GLY A 471 22.84 -11.47 24.55
N THR A 472 22.80 -10.16 24.70
CA THR A 472 23.29 -9.17 23.75
C THR A 472 24.29 -8.29 24.46
N GLU A 473 25.41 -8.01 23.82
CA GLU A 473 26.47 -7.13 24.33
C GLU A 473 26.80 -6.05 23.29
N ILE A 474 26.91 -4.80 23.74
CA ILE A 474 27.38 -3.66 22.95
C ILE A 474 28.88 -3.49 23.13
N LYS A 475 29.59 -3.63 22.02
CA LYS A 475 31.08 -3.47 21.96
C LYS A 475 31.48 -2.01 21.86
N ASP A 476 32.69 -1.74 22.20
CA ASP A 476 33.31 -0.42 22.09
C ASP A 476 33.49 0.06 20.65
#